data_89477d7fe3ea791bae870381a82ff088
#
_entry.id   89477d7fe3ea791bae870381a82ff088
#
_cell.length_a   1.000
_cell.length_b   1.000
_cell.length_c   1.000
_cell.angle_alpha   90.00
_cell.angle_beta   90.00
_cell.angle_gamma   90.00
#
_symmetry.space_group_name_H-M   'P 1'
#
loop_
_entity.id
_entity.type
_entity.pdbx_description
1 polymer ?
#
loop_
_entity_poly.entity_id
_entity_poly.type
_entity_poly.pdbx_seq_one_letter_code
_entity_poly.pdbx_strand_id
1 'polypeptide(L)'
;TQNFSTATDSHNTAVGNLAGENVTTGGNNTLLGSRAGHDLTTGSHNIAIGTDALSKEDGHGYNVAVGVDALEELNAGAHSVTTAVGYQAGHELTSGIHNVFIGGYAGDRFTDADYNVAIGYQALTADRKGNRSTAVGMGSLLNQDHSTSTDACNTAVGCAAGNQITTGVN
;
A
#
# COMPACT_ATOMS: atom_id res chain seq x y z
N THR A 1 -6.35 22.81 1.96
CA THR A 1 -6.19 23.70 0.78
C THR A 1 -4.95 23.32 0.02
N GLN A 2 -5.09 22.91 -1.23
CA GLN A 2 -3.95 22.65 -2.11
C GLN A 2 -3.22 23.97 -2.37
N ASN A 3 -1.90 23.99 -2.30
CA ASN A 3 -1.07 25.18 -2.48
C ASN A 3 -0.16 25.03 -3.71
N PHE A 4 -0.61 25.49 -4.86
CA PHE A 4 0.19 25.52 -6.09
C PHE A 4 1.00 26.81 -6.19
N SER A 5 2.32 26.71 -6.21
CA SER A 5 3.24 27.85 -6.39
C SER A 5 3.33 28.32 -7.86
N THR A 6 2.87 27.50 -8.79
CA THR A 6 2.81 27.82 -10.24
C THR A 6 1.45 27.42 -10.78
N ALA A 7 0.99 28.07 -11.84
CA ALA A 7 -0.25 27.69 -12.52
C ALA A 7 -0.08 26.31 -13.18
N THR A 8 -0.70 25.29 -12.60
CA THR A 8 -0.70 23.92 -13.13
C THR A 8 -2.11 23.38 -13.21
N ASP A 9 -2.45 22.73 -14.30
CA ASP A 9 -3.70 21.97 -14.43
C ASP A 9 -3.56 20.66 -13.62
N SER A 10 -3.84 20.71 -12.33
CA SER A 10 -3.57 19.58 -11.44
C SER A 10 -4.56 18.42 -11.57
N HIS A 11 -5.79 18.69 -11.99
CA HIS A 11 -6.87 17.69 -12.13
C HIS A 11 -7.04 16.79 -10.89
N ASN A 12 -6.82 17.34 -9.69
CA ASN A 12 -7.01 16.61 -8.44
C ASN A 12 -8.46 16.72 -7.96
N THR A 13 -8.99 15.63 -7.43
CA THR A 13 -10.21 15.59 -6.64
C THR A 13 -9.87 15.32 -5.19
N ALA A 14 -10.18 16.25 -4.27
CA ALA A 14 -9.93 16.10 -2.85
C ALA A 14 -11.20 16.45 -2.06
N VAL A 15 -11.72 15.48 -1.29
CA VAL A 15 -12.91 15.62 -0.46
C VAL A 15 -12.65 15.04 0.93
N GLY A 16 -12.71 15.85 1.94
CA GLY A 16 -12.47 15.46 3.34
C GLY A 16 -11.62 16.47 4.09
N ASN A 17 -11.59 16.35 5.43
CA ASN A 17 -10.74 17.20 6.25
C ASN A 17 -9.27 16.87 5.97
N LEU A 18 -8.46 17.86 5.59
CA LEU A 18 -7.04 17.74 5.27
C LEU A 18 -6.71 16.78 4.10
N ALA A 19 -7.72 16.40 3.27
CA ALA A 19 -7.46 15.60 2.08
C ALA A 19 -6.56 16.36 1.10
N GLY A 20 -5.38 15.80 0.78
CA GLY A 20 -4.38 16.41 -0.10
C GLY A 20 -3.88 17.78 0.37
N GLU A 21 -3.80 18.01 1.70
CA GLU A 21 -3.45 19.33 2.25
C GLU A 21 -2.11 19.86 1.74
N ASN A 22 -1.13 18.98 1.61
CA ASN A 22 0.24 19.35 1.24
C ASN A 22 0.53 19.23 -0.26
N VAL A 23 -0.49 18.94 -1.10
CA VAL A 23 -0.29 18.86 -2.56
C VAL A 23 0.18 20.21 -3.11
N THR A 24 1.34 20.19 -3.79
CA THR A 24 1.95 21.38 -4.40
C THR A 24 1.91 21.32 -5.93
N THR A 25 2.55 20.34 -6.55
CA THR A 25 2.60 20.18 -8.02
C THR A 25 2.06 18.84 -8.51
N GLY A 26 1.73 17.92 -7.59
CA GLY A 26 1.13 16.63 -7.92
C GLY A 26 -0.22 16.77 -8.62
N GLY A 27 -0.46 15.94 -9.62
CA GLY A 27 -1.69 16.00 -10.41
C GLY A 27 -2.38 14.66 -10.64
N ASN A 28 -3.64 14.70 -11.10
CA ASN A 28 -4.44 13.51 -11.41
C ASN A 28 -4.66 12.58 -10.20
N ASN A 29 -4.77 13.14 -9.00
CA ASN A 29 -5.03 12.37 -7.80
C ASN A 29 -6.52 12.39 -7.43
N THR A 30 -7.03 11.27 -6.91
CA THR A 30 -8.36 11.16 -6.31
C THR A 30 -8.20 10.87 -4.81
N LEU A 31 -8.55 11.85 -3.97
CA LEU A 31 -8.33 11.84 -2.52
C LEU A 31 -9.67 12.03 -1.82
N LEU A 32 -10.21 10.98 -1.19
CA LEU A 32 -11.52 11.00 -0.55
C LEU A 32 -11.44 10.43 0.88
N GLY A 33 -11.53 11.26 1.87
CA GLY A 33 -11.44 10.87 3.28
C GLY A 33 -10.66 11.89 4.11
N SER A 34 -10.76 11.79 5.43
CA SER A 34 -9.93 12.60 6.32
C SER A 34 -8.47 12.21 6.14
N ARG A 35 -7.60 13.18 5.86
CA ARG A 35 -6.17 13.03 5.63
C ARG A 35 -5.77 12.07 4.49
N ALA A 36 -6.70 11.72 3.58
CA ALA A 36 -6.36 10.95 2.39
C ALA A 36 -5.30 11.69 1.55
N GLY A 37 -4.15 11.05 1.30
CA GLY A 37 -3.02 11.65 0.60
C GLY A 37 -2.49 12.92 1.24
N HIS A 38 -2.49 13.02 2.58
CA HIS A 38 -2.20 14.25 3.33
C HIS A 38 -0.83 14.85 2.97
N ASP A 39 0.25 14.05 3.00
CA ASP A 39 1.62 14.50 2.75
C ASP A 39 2.02 14.46 1.26
N LEU A 40 1.09 14.11 0.39
CA LEU A 40 1.33 14.05 -1.05
C LEU A 40 1.68 15.45 -1.59
N THR A 41 2.94 15.68 -1.95
CA THR A 41 3.42 16.98 -2.43
C THR A 41 3.47 17.05 -3.95
N THR A 42 4.28 16.21 -4.58
CA THR A 42 4.52 16.15 -6.03
C THR A 42 3.99 14.88 -6.66
N GLY A 43 3.53 13.91 -5.86
CA GLY A 43 3.00 12.62 -6.32
C GLY A 43 1.77 12.77 -7.21
N SER A 44 1.69 11.95 -8.25
CA SER A 44 0.65 12.04 -9.27
C SER A 44 0.03 10.68 -9.57
N HIS A 45 -1.21 10.69 -10.10
CA HIS A 45 -1.94 9.47 -10.48
C HIS A 45 -2.20 8.51 -9.31
N ASN A 46 -2.43 9.04 -8.11
CA ASN A 46 -2.78 8.25 -6.94
C ASN A 46 -4.30 8.24 -6.70
N ILE A 47 -4.80 7.13 -6.21
CA ILE A 47 -6.15 7.00 -5.66
C ILE A 47 -6.02 6.68 -4.18
N ALA A 48 -6.49 7.59 -3.32
CA ALA A 48 -6.54 7.41 -1.87
C ALA A 48 -7.98 7.63 -1.37
N ILE A 49 -8.64 6.57 -0.93
CA ILE A 49 -10.03 6.60 -0.47
C ILE A 49 -10.11 5.95 0.91
N GLY A 50 -10.37 6.73 1.92
CA GLY A 50 -10.43 6.31 3.32
C GLY A 50 -9.70 7.28 4.23
N THR A 51 -10.00 7.23 5.54
CA THR A 51 -9.24 7.98 6.53
C THR A 51 -7.80 7.47 6.52
N ASP A 52 -6.83 8.39 6.47
CA ASP A 52 -5.40 8.14 6.44
C ASP A 52 -4.89 7.24 5.29
N ALA A 53 -5.73 6.98 4.27
CA ALA A 53 -5.27 6.25 3.08
C ALA A 53 -4.14 7.03 2.38
N LEU A 54 -2.98 6.37 2.16
CA LEU A 54 -1.80 6.94 1.49
C LEU A 54 -1.34 8.28 2.12
N SER A 55 -1.44 8.41 3.43
CA SER A 55 -1.28 9.72 4.09
C SER A 55 0.17 10.20 4.15
N LYS A 56 1.17 9.33 4.09
CA LYS A 56 2.60 9.67 4.21
C LYS A 56 3.39 9.65 2.89
N GLU A 57 2.77 9.27 1.77
CA GLU A 57 3.42 9.35 0.46
C GLU A 57 3.61 10.82 0.04
N ASP A 58 4.83 11.22 -0.27
CA ASP A 58 5.13 12.62 -0.58
C ASP A 58 5.30 12.92 -2.08
N GLY A 59 6.08 12.17 -2.81
CA GLY A 59 6.52 12.56 -4.15
C GLY A 59 6.27 11.57 -5.28
N HIS A 60 5.72 10.39 -5.01
CA HIS A 60 5.60 9.33 -6.01
C HIS A 60 4.14 9.03 -6.36
N GLY A 61 3.92 8.15 -7.31
CA GLY A 61 2.59 7.99 -7.88
C GLY A 61 2.24 6.58 -8.32
N TYR A 62 1.07 6.50 -8.97
CA TYR A 62 0.46 5.28 -9.50
C TYR A 62 0.05 4.28 -8.42
N ASN A 63 -0.29 4.77 -7.22
CA ASN A 63 -0.76 3.93 -6.13
C ASN A 63 -2.29 3.94 -6.03
N VAL A 64 -2.85 2.82 -5.61
CA VAL A 64 -4.26 2.68 -5.28
C VAL A 64 -4.39 2.25 -3.82
N ALA A 65 -4.89 3.12 -2.97
CA ALA A 65 -5.16 2.89 -1.56
C ALA A 65 -6.65 3.10 -1.28
N VAL A 66 -7.40 2.04 -1.01
CA VAL A 66 -8.84 2.11 -0.72
C VAL A 66 -9.14 1.38 0.59
N GLY A 67 -9.43 2.13 1.61
CA GLY A 67 -9.68 1.63 2.97
C GLY A 67 -9.08 2.55 4.02
N VAL A 68 -9.56 2.49 5.26
CA VAL A 68 -8.94 3.21 6.38
C VAL A 68 -7.53 2.64 6.58
N ASP A 69 -6.53 3.51 6.69
CA ASP A 69 -5.11 3.22 6.88
C ASP A 69 -4.49 2.33 5.77
N ALA A 70 -5.12 2.24 4.58
CA ALA A 70 -4.53 1.52 3.45
C ALA A 70 -3.28 2.27 2.96
N LEU A 71 -2.13 1.59 2.89
CA LEU A 71 -0.81 2.17 2.53
C LEU A 71 -0.46 3.43 3.35
N GLU A 72 -0.85 3.50 4.63
CA GLU A 72 -0.65 4.71 5.43
C GLU A 72 0.82 5.11 5.50
N GLU A 73 1.73 4.15 5.75
CA GLU A 73 3.16 4.40 5.97
C GLU A 73 3.97 4.47 4.66
N LEU A 74 3.33 4.28 3.49
CA LEU A 74 4.06 4.27 2.23
C LEU A 74 4.70 5.64 1.96
N ASN A 75 6.01 5.62 1.77
CA ASN A 75 6.82 6.72 1.27
C ASN A 75 7.99 6.14 0.48
N ALA A 76 7.67 5.59 -0.68
CA ALA A 76 8.66 4.90 -1.50
C ALA A 76 9.55 5.91 -2.23
N GLY A 77 10.85 5.73 -2.22
CA GLY A 77 11.79 6.58 -2.95
C GLY A 77 11.68 6.50 -4.48
N ALA A 78 10.64 5.83 -5.02
CA ALA A 78 10.34 5.66 -6.44
C ALA A 78 8.83 5.39 -6.62
N HIS A 79 8.34 5.36 -7.88
CA HIS A 79 6.95 4.96 -8.13
C HIS A 79 6.69 3.53 -7.64
N SER A 80 5.87 3.41 -6.61
CA SER A 80 5.59 2.12 -5.98
C SER A 80 4.67 1.23 -6.83
N VAL A 81 3.72 1.80 -7.56
CA VAL A 81 2.74 1.08 -8.38
C VAL A 81 2.06 -0.04 -7.58
N THR A 82 1.72 0.25 -6.31
CA THR A 82 1.11 -0.68 -5.37
C THR A 82 -0.40 -0.48 -5.31
N THR A 83 -1.13 -1.59 -5.25
CA THR A 83 -2.59 -1.59 -5.08
C THR A 83 -2.94 -2.20 -3.73
N ALA A 84 -3.61 -1.45 -2.86
CA ALA A 84 -4.11 -1.90 -1.58
C ALA A 84 -5.60 -1.56 -1.42
N VAL A 85 -6.42 -2.58 -1.19
CA VAL A 85 -7.87 -2.44 -1.00
C VAL A 85 -8.31 -3.21 0.24
N GLY A 86 -8.71 -2.50 1.28
CA GLY A 86 -9.14 -3.07 2.55
C GLY A 86 -8.65 -2.25 3.74
N TYR A 87 -9.26 -2.49 4.91
CA TYR A 87 -8.82 -1.90 6.18
C TYR A 87 -7.38 -2.35 6.48
N GLN A 88 -6.46 -1.40 6.64
CA GLN A 88 -5.04 -1.62 6.91
C GLN A 88 -4.33 -2.56 5.90
N ALA A 89 -4.78 -2.58 4.65
CA ALA A 89 -4.08 -3.31 3.60
C ALA A 89 -2.74 -2.62 3.31
N GLY A 90 -1.63 -3.35 3.50
CA GLY A 90 -0.27 -2.82 3.32
C GLY A 90 0.12 -1.67 4.25
N HIS A 91 -0.47 -1.61 5.46
CA HIS A 91 -0.37 -0.46 6.37
C HIS A 91 1.07 -0.05 6.71
N GLU A 92 1.94 -1.02 7.12
CA GLU A 92 3.34 -0.75 7.49
C GLU A 92 4.30 -0.68 6.28
N LEU A 93 3.79 -0.80 5.03
CA LEU A 93 4.66 -0.74 3.84
C LEU A 93 5.27 0.66 3.71
N THR A 94 6.60 0.74 3.76
CA THR A 94 7.33 2.01 3.66
C THR A 94 7.90 2.27 2.26
N SER A 95 8.64 1.32 1.69
CA SER A 95 9.36 1.51 0.43
C SER A 95 9.16 0.41 -0.60
N GLY A 96 8.39 -0.64 -0.27
CA GLY A 96 8.13 -1.75 -1.20
C GLY A 96 7.34 -1.34 -2.44
N ILE A 97 7.63 -2.00 -3.55
CA ILE A 97 7.05 -1.68 -4.86
C ILE A 97 6.33 -2.87 -5.50
N HIS A 98 5.40 -2.57 -6.40
CA HIS A 98 4.70 -3.56 -7.24
C HIS A 98 3.94 -4.64 -6.46
N ASN A 99 3.32 -4.26 -5.35
CA ASN A 99 2.53 -5.18 -4.53
C ASN A 99 1.02 -5.05 -4.81
N VAL A 100 0.30 -6.14 -4.60
CA VAL A 100 -1.17 -6.21 -4.64
C VAL A 100 -1.69 -6.75 -3.31
N PHE A 101 -2.36 -5.92 -2.52
CA PHE A 101 -2.96 -6.28 -1.24
C PHE A 101 -4.48 -6.06 -1.29
N ILE A 102 -5.27 -7.12 -1.22
CA ILE A 102 -6.73 -7.02 -1.27
C ILE A 102 -7.35 -7.81 -0.12
N GLY A 103 -7.96 -7.10 0.81
CA GLY A 103 -8.56 -7.67 2.03
C GLY A 103 -8.06 -6.96 3.28
N GLY A 104 -8.84 -7.00 4.35
CA GLY A 104 -8.43 -6.41 5.62
C GLY A 104 -7.13 -7.07 6.12
N TYR A 105 -6.15 -6.26 6.52
CA TYR A 105 -4.83 -6.69 6.97
C TYR A 105 -4.02 -7.54 5.96
N ALA A 106 -4.36 -7.51 4.68
CA ALA A 106 -3.54 -8.17 3.65
C ALA A 106 -2.19 -7.44 3.54
N GLY A 107 -1.08 -8.16 3.73
CA GLY A 107 0.26 -7.58 3.67
C GLY A 107 0.52 -6.48 4.70
N ASP A 108 -0.18 -6.48 5.84
CA ASP A 108 -0.19 -5.41 6.84
C ASP A 108 1.21 -5.02 7.34
N ARG A 109 2.09 -5.99 7.57
CA ARG A 109 3.41 -5.77 8.20
C ARG A 109 4.58 -5.68 7.23
N PHE A 110 4.34 -5.71 5.93
CA PHE A 110 5.42 -5.47 4.97
C PHE A 110 6.06 -4.09 5.21
N THR A 111 7.37 -4.00 5.07
CA THR A 111 8.12 -2.74 5.17
C THR A 111 8.76 -2.35 3.84
N ASP A 112 9.64 -3.18 3.28
CA ASP A 112 10.35 -2.93 2.00
C ASP A 112 10.22 -4.10 1.00
N ALA A 113 9.17 -4.88 1.12
CA ALA A 113 8.94 -6.08 0.31
C ALA A 113 8.33 -5.75 -1.06
N ASP A 114 8.79 -6.47 -2.10
CA ASP A 114 8.44 -6.21 -3.48
C ASP A 114 7.73 -7.38 -4.16
N TYR A 115 6.90 -7.06 -5.17
CA TYR A 115 6.29 -8.04 -6.08
C TYR A 115 5.41 -9.09 -5.41
N ASN A 116 4.74 -8.77 -4.30
CA ASN A 116 3.86 -9.70 -3.61
C ASN A 116 2.41 -9.55 -4.03
N VAL A 117 1.68 -10.66 -4.02
CA VAL A 117 0.23 -10.71 -4.18
C VAL A 117 -0.38 -11.32 -2.92
N ALA A 118 -1.11 -10.54 -2.15
CA ALA A 118 -1.84 -10.97 -0.96
C ALA A 118 -3.34 -10.65 -1.13
N ILE A 119 -4.16 -11.66 -1.35
CA ILE A 119 -5.61 -11.51 -1.57
C ILE A 119 -6.37 -12.34 -0.55
N GLY A 120 -7.09 -11.68 0.35
CA GLY A 120 -7.86 -12.31 1.42
C GLY A 120 -7.57 -11.66 2.78
N TYR A 121 -8.51 -11.81 3.71
CA TYR A 121 -8.32 -11.33 5.09
C TYR A 121 -7.05 -11.95 5.69
N GLN A 122 -6.11 -11.12 6.16
CA GLN A 122 -4.84 -11.52 6.74
C GLN A 122 -3.93 -12.40 5.84
N ALA A 123 -4.06 -12.36 4.53
CA ALA A 123 -3.08 -13.00 3.65
C ALA A 123 -1.73 -12.29 3.78
N LEU A 124 -0.62 -13.03 3.99
CA LEU A 124 0.75 -12.51 4.17
C LEU A 124 0.86 -11.42 5.25
N THR A 125 0.05 -11.50 6.30
CA THR A 125 -0.01 -10.39 7.28
C THR A 125 1.23 -10.28 8.16
N ALA A 126 1.99 -11.36 8.38
CA ALA A 126 3.16 -11.34 9.28
C ALA A 126 4.48 -11.00 8.57
N ASP A 127 4.56 -11.13 7.25
CA ASP A 127 5.81 -10.98 6.51
C ASP A 127 6.25 -9.53 6.43
N ARG A 128 7.51 -9.29 6.75
CA ARG A 128 8.09 -7.94 6.74
C ARG A 128 8.90 -7.65 5.48
N LYS A 129 9.62 -8.63 4.93
CA LYS A 129 10.63 -8.42 3.88
C LYS A 129 10.71 -9.56 2.86
N GLY A 130 9.70 -10.43 2.80
CA GLY A 130 9.62 -11.47 1.78
C GLY A 130 9.14 -10.91 0.46
N ASN A 131 9.80 -11.28 -0.63
CA ASN A 131 9.47 -10.83 -1.97
C ASN A 131 8.85 -11.94 -2.82
N ARG A 132 8.10 -11.57 -3.85
CA ARG A 132 7.63 -12.44 -4.94
C ARG A 132 6.74 -13.60 -4.48
N SER A 133 6.06 -13.43 -3.35
CA SER A 133 5.11 -14.43 -2.86
C SER A 133 3.69 -14.16 -3.37
N THR A 134 2.93 -15.24 -3.61
CA THR A 134 1.53 -15.17 -3.99
C THR A 134 0.68 -15.91 -2.97
N ALA A 135 -0.15 -15.20 -2.24
CA ALA A 135 -1.07 -15.70 -1.23
C ALA A 135 -2.51 -15.33 -1.57
N VAL A 136 -3.33 -16.31 -1.89
CA VAL A 136 -4.74 -16.08 -2.23
C VAL A 136 -5.63 -16.93 -1.32
N GLY A 137 -6.41 -16.27 -0.48
CA GLY A 137 -7.29 -16.91 0.51
C GLY A 137 -7.10 -16.33 1.90
N MET A 138 -8.12 -16.43 2.74
CA MET A 138 -8.05 -15.99 4.14
C MET A 138 -6.89 -16.70 4.88
N GLY A 139 -5.99 -15.92 5.49
CA GLY A 139 -4.85 -16.45 6.26
C GLY A 139 -3.85 -17.29 5.46
N SER A 140 -3.82 -17.14 4.14
CA SER A 140 -2.83 -17.77 3.28
C SER A 140 -1.45 -17.19 3.57
N LEU A 141 -0.42 -18.00 3.78
CA LEU A 141 0.93 -17.65 4.22
C LEU A 141 0.95 -16.73 5.46
N LEU A 142 0.00 -16.92 6.37
CA LEU A 142 -0.23 -16.03 7.53
C LEU A 142 1.02 -15.78 8.37
N ASN A 143 1.82 -16.82 8.63
CA ASN A 143 2.98 -16.76 9.51
C ASN A 143 4.32 -16.66 8.75
N GLN A 144 4.29 -16.49 7.42
CA GLN A 144 5.52 -16.19 6.69
C GLN A 144 6.10 -14.88 7.23
N ASP A 145 7.38 -14.89 7.60
CA ASP A 145 8.05 -13.69 8.14
C ASP A 145 9.55 -13.72 7.86
N HIS A 146 9.98 -12.92 6.91
CA HIS A 146 11.38 -12.71 6.58
C HIS A 146 11.89 -11.40 7.20
N SER A 147 12.90 -11.47 8.04
CA SER A 147 13.52 -10.31 8.70
C SER A 147 14.55 -9.58 7.83
N THR A 148 14.92 -10.19 6.71
CA THR A 148 15.83 -9.62 5.69
C THR A 148 15.17 -9.75 4.32
N SER A 149 15.52 -8.88 3.38
CA SER A 149 15.00 -8.96 2.01
C SER A 149 15.32 -10.32 1.40
N THR A 150 14.29 -11.10 1.11
CA THR A 150 14.38 -12.49 0.68
C THR A 150 13.42 -12.76 -0.48
N ASP A 151 13.92 -13.27 -1.58
CA ASP A 151 13.08 -13.79 -2.66
C ASP A 151 12.45 -15.11 -2.21
N ALA A 152 11.34 -15.02 -1.49
CA ALA A 152 10.66 -16.18 -0.91
C ALA A 152 9.99 -17.03 -2.01
N CYS A 153 9.41 -16.39 -3.01
CA CYS A 153 8.77 -17.02 -4.17
C CYS A 153 7.68 -18.06 -3.81
N ASN A 154 7.13 -18.01 -2.61
CA ASN A 154 6.11 -18.95 -2.16
C ASN A 154 4.77 -18.71 -2.86
N THR A 155 4.09 -19.76 -3.24
CA THR A 155 2.73 -19.68 -3.78
C THR A 155 1.78 -20.52 -2.93
N ALA A 156 0.73 -19.90 -2.39
CA ALA A 156 -0.30 -20.57 -1.61
C ALA A 156 -1.69 -20.05 -1.99
N VAL A 157 -2.57 -20.97 -2.38
CA VAL A 157 -3.94 -20.66 -2.78
C VAL A 157 -4.92 -21.52 -1.97
N GLY A 158 -5.81 -20.88 -1.27
CA GLY A 158 -6.81 -21.51 -0.40
C GLY A 158 -6.82 -20.93 1.01
N CYS A 159 -7.91 -21.17 1.75
CA CYS A 159 -8.04 -20.78 3.14
C CYS A 159 -6.92 -21.43 3.97
N ALA A 160 -6.15 -20.63 4.70
CA ALA A 160 -5.02 -21.03 5.53
C ALA A 160 -3.94 -21.86 4.80
N ALA A 161 -3.88 -21.79 3.45
CA ALA A 161 -2.85 -22.48 2.70
C ALA A 161 -1.48 -21.98 3.09
N GLY A 162 -0.55 -22.88 3.42
CA GLY A 162 0.81 -22.54 3.85
C GLY A 162 0.90 -21.72 5.14
N ASN A 163 -0.15 -21.68 5.97
CA ASN A 163 -0.18 -20.81 7.15
C ASN A 163 0.88 -21.14 8.21
N GLN A 164 1.54 -22.29 8.16
CA GLN A 164 2.63 -22.68 9.04
C GLN A 164 4.02 -22.44 8.43
N ILE A 165 4.10 -21.97 7.21
CA ILE A 165 5.39 -21.56 6.62
C ILE A 165 5.83 -20.27 7.32
N THR A 166 7.07 -20.25 7.79
CA THR A 166 7.67 -19.07 8.44
C THR A 166 8.76 -18.47 7.56
N THR A 167 9.86 -19.15 7.35
CA THR A 167 11.01 -18.68 6.55
C THR A 167 11.31 -19.59 5.35
N GLY A 168 10.44 -20.56 5.08
CA GLY A 168 10.58 -21.44 3.93
C GLY A 168 10.50 -20.65 2.62
N VAL A 169 11.29 -21.08 1.63
CA VAL A 169 11.34 -20.49 0.27
C VAL A 169 11.08 -21.55 -0.80
N ASN A 170 10.36 -21.22 -1.90
CA ASN A 170 9.97 -22.06 -3.03
C ASN A 170 9.03 -23.22 -2.68
#